data_5c86c8d50e304428a12e0d4e6d852f6e
#
_entry.id   5c86c8d50e304428a12e0d4e6d852f6e
#
_cell.length_a   1.000
_cell.length_b   1.000
_cell.length_c   1.000
_cell.angle_alpha   90.00
_cell.angle_beta   90.00
_cell.angle_gamma   90.00
#
_symmetry.space_group_name_H-M   'P 1'
#
loop_
_entity.id
_entity.type
_entity.pdbx_description
1 polymer ?
#
loop_
_entity_poly.entity_id
_entity_poly.type
_entity_poly.pdbx_seq_one_letter_code
_entity_poly.pdbx_strand_id
1 'polypeptide(L)'
;MVRTSNAKASKYVADRVDFKGSNTFGENKGKFYIVYSYGRHFILYLYDKTTNEWFGSEDKYSVSTSKQQTQLHPNKEVMYLPQKELKNIINFR
;
A
#
# COMPACT_ATOMS: atom_id res chain seq x y z
N MET A 1 -6.21 -14.91 -4.68
CA MET A 1 -6.04 -13.83 -3.69
C MET A 1 -6.03 -14.41 -2.28
N VAL A 2 -5.05 -14.07 -1.49
CA VAL A 2 -4.92 -14.50 -0.10
C VAL A 2 -5.82 -13.65 0.78
N ARG A 3 -6.54 -14.30 1.71
CA ARG A 3 -7.31 -13.59 2.73
C ARG A 3 -6.56 -13.66 4.05
N THR A 4 -6.44 -12.54 4.75
CA THR A 4 -5.67 -12.43 5.98
C THR A 4 -6.23 -11.32 6.87
N SER A 5 -5.75 -11.22 8.10
CA SER A 5 -6.00 -10.04 8.94
C SER A 5 -4.98 -8.95 8.60
N ASN A 6 -5.29 -7.69 8.92
CA ASN A 6 -4.33 -6.61 8.74
C ASN A 6 -3.03 -6.87 9.50
N ALA A 7 -3.14 -7.44 10.70
CA ALA A 7 -1.97 -7.71 11.54
C ALA A 7 -1.00 -8.73 10.92
N LYS A 8 -1.49 -9.58 10.03
CA LYS A 8 -0.68 -10.61 9.36
C LYS A 8 -0.33 -10.26 7.92
N ALA A 9 -0.78 -9.10 7.43
CA ALA A 9 -0.65 -8.74 6.02
C ALA A 9 0.74 -8.25 5.62
N SER A 10 1.57 -7.82 6.58
CA SER A 10 2.88 -7.23 6.30
C SER A 10 3.75 -8.12 5.40
N LYS A 11 3.77 -9.41 5.64
CA LYS A 11 4.56 -10.33 4.83
C LYS A 11 4.09 -10.40 3.37
N TYR A 12 2.78 -10.29 3.15
CA TYR A 12 2.22 -10.28 1.80
C TYR A 12 2.54 -8.97 1.09
N VAL A 13 2.51 -7.86 1.83
CA VAL A 13 2.92 -6.56 1.31
C VAL A 13 4.40 -6.61 0.91
N ALA A 14 5.27 -7.10 1.80
CA ALA A 14 6.71 -7.19 1.55
C ALA A 14 7.03 -8.05 0.32
N ASP A 15 6.26 -9.12 0.10
CA ASP A 15 6.44 -10.04 -1.02
C ASP A 15 5.61 -9.63 -2.26
N ARG A 16 4.87 -8.54 -2.18
CA ARG A 16 4.02 -8.02 -3.25
C ARG A 16 3.01 -9.06 -3.76
N VAL A 17 2.36 -9.70 -2.82
CA VAL A 17 1.33 -10.71 -3.09
C VAL A 17 -0.05 -10.07 -2.96
N ASP A 18 -0.95 -10.37 -3.89
CA ASP A 18 -2.33 -9.91 -3.81
C ASP A 18 -2.99 -10.49 -2.56
N PHE A 19 -3.61 -9.62 -1.75
CA PHE A 19 -4.26 -10.04 -0.52
C PHE A 19 -5.51 -9.21 -0.23
N LYS A 20 -6.35 -9.76 0.63
CA LYS A 20 -7.48 -9.03 1.20
C LYS A 20 -7.41 -9.16 2.72
N GLY A 21 -7.22 -8.03 3.40
CA GLY A 21 -7.25 -7.93 4.86
C GLY A 21 -8.63 -7.57 5.38
N SER A 22 -8.70 -7.18 6.64
CA SER A 22 -9.96 -6.82 7.30
C SER A 22 -10.63 -5.61 6.66
N ASN A 23 -9.85 -4.56 6.41
CA ASN A 23 -10.31 -3.33 5.76
C ASN A 23 -9.24 -2.74 4.84
N THR A 24 -8.30 -3.57 4.40
CA THR A 24 -7.22 -3.21 3.49
C THR A 24 -7.10 -4.30 2.44
N PHE A 25 -6.50 -3.97 1.31
CA PHE A 25 -6.17 -4.97 0.31
C PHE A 25 -4.98 -4.51 -0.54
N GLY A 26 -4.26 -5.47 -1.07
CA GLY A 26 -3.14 -5.22 -1.97
C GLY A 26 -3.32 -5.93 -3.28
N GLU A 27 -2.97 -5.27 -4.38
CA GLU A 27 -3.09 -5.87 -5.71
C GLU A 27 -1.95 -5.46 -6.62
N ASN A 28 -1.52 -6.39 -7.44
CA ASN A 28 -0.59 -6.12 -8.53
C ASN A 28 -1.37 -5.49 -9.68
N LYS A 29 -0.88 -4.36 -10.19
CA LYS A 29 -1.55 -3.63 -11.26
C LYS A 29 -0.50 -3.10 -12.23
N GLY A 30 -0.25 -3.86 -13.29
CA GLY A 30 0.77 -3.51 -14.27
C GLY A 30 2.15 -3.42 -13.62
N LYS A 31 2.80 -2.27 -13.73
CA LYS A 31 4.14 -2.05 -13.18
C LYS A 31 4.15 -1.59 -11.72
N PHE A 32 2.98 -1.59 -11.08
CA PHE A 32 2.84 -1.20 -9.68
C PHE A 32 2.23 -2.31 -8.86
N TYR A 33 2.53 -2.30 -7.55
CA TYR A 33 1.81 -3.04 -6.54
C TYR A 33 1.25 -2.02 -5.57
N ILE A 34 -0.06 -2.04 -5.33
CA ILE A 34 -0.75 -0.98 -4.58
C ILE A 34 -1.49 -1.57 -3.40
N VAL A 35 -1.31 -0.99 -2.22
CA VAL A 35 -2.04 -1.35 -1.01
C VAL A 35 -3.01 -0.23 -0.68
N TYR A 36 -4.29 -0.58 -0.54
CA TYR A 36 -5.39 0.35 -0.30
C TYR A 36 -5.98 0.19 1.09
N SER A 37 -6.60 1.28 1.57
CA SER A 37 -7.40 1.30 2.79
C SER A 37 -8.86 1.55 2.43
N TYR A 38 -9.77 0.65 2.81
CA TYR A 38 -11.23 0.73 2.64
C TYR A 38 -11.73 0.74 1.19
N GLY A 39 -10.90 0.99 0.22
CA GLY A 39 -11.30 1.05 -1.18
C GLY A 39 -10.22 1.65 -2.04
N ARG A 40 -10.46 1.74 -3.34
CA ARG A 40 -9.44 2.15 -4.30
C ARG A 40 -9.16 3.65 -4.36
N HIS A 41 -9.77 4.45 -3.48
CA HIS A 41 -9.49 5.88 -3.43
C HIS A 41 -8.41 6.27 -2.44
N PHE A 42 -8.05 5.43 -1.49
CA PHE A 42 -7.02 5.78 -0.54
C PHE A 42 -5.87 4.78 -0.59
N ILE A 43 -4.72 5.25 -1.05
CA ILE A 43 -3.52 4.43 -1.19
C ILE A 43 -2.72 4.50 0.11
N LEU A 44 -2.43 3.33 0.70
CA LEU A 44 -1.55 3.23 1.87
C LEU A 44 -0.10 3.11 1.45
N TYR A 45 0.20 2.21 0.52
CA TYR A 45 1.53 1.96 0.01
C TYR A 45 1.49 1.74 -1.49
N LEU A 46 2.57 2.12 -2.15
CA LEU A 46 2.75 1.97 -3.59
C LEU A 46 4.17 1.45 -3.84
N TYR A 47 4.28 0.36 -4.57
CA TYR A 47 5.58 -0.17 -4.98
C TYR A 47 5.72 -0.02 -6.49
N ASP A 48 6.80 0.64 -6.93
CA ASP A 48 7.15 0.77 -8.35
C ASP A 48 8.09 -0.38 -8.71
N LYS A 49 7.60 -1.32 -9.49
CA LYS A 49 8.37 -2.51 -9.90
C LYS A 49 9.53 -2.15 -10.83
N THR A 50 9.45 -1.03 -11.52
CA THR A 50 10.50 -0.59 -12.44
C THR A 50 11.73 -0.08 -11.71
N THR A 51 11.52 0.68 -10.64
CA THR A 51 12.60 1.30 -9.87
C THR A 51 12.89 0.57 -8.56
N ASN A 52 12.04 -0.40 -8.18
CA ASN A 52 12.10 -1.09 -6.90
C ASN A 52 11.99 -0.15 -5.70
N GLU A 53 11.18 0.90 -5.84
CA GLU A 53 10.96 1.89 -4.79
C GLU A 53 9.62 1.69 -4.10
N TRP A 54 9.62 1.86 -2.77
CA TRP A 54 8.39 1.89 -1.97
C TRP A 54 8.02 3.31 -1.64
N PHE A 55 6.73 3.62 -1.81
CA PHE A 55 6.14 4.88 -1.41
C PHE A 55 4.99 4.60 -0.44
N GLY A 56 4.75 5.51 0.48
CA GLY A 56 3.64 5.41 1.41
C GLY A 56 2.89 6.73 1.49
N SER A 57 1.69 6.71 2.06
CA SER A 57 0.91 7.91 2.24
C SER A 57 1.38 8.70 3.45
N GLU A 58 1.65 9.99 3.26
CA GLU A 58 1.83 10.90 4.40
C GLU A 58 0.48 11.42 4.90
N ASP A 59 -0.58 11.30 4.08
CA ASP A 59 -1.93 11.68 4.48
C ASP A 59 -2.55 10.60 5.36
N LYS A 60 -3.36 11.01 6.32
CA LYS A 60 -4.07 10.12 7.22
C LYS A 60 -5.56 10.28 7.01
N TYR A 61 -6.24 9.22 6.61
CA TYR A 61 -7.68 9.23 6.47
C TYR A 61 -8.37 9.30 7.84
N SER A 62 -7.80 8.60 8.81
CA SER A 62 -8.30 8.55 10.19
C SER A 62 -7.22 7.99 11.10
N VAL A 63 -7.52 7.88 12.41
CA VAL A 63 -6.62 7.22 13.37
C VAL A 63 -6.35 5.78 12.93
N SER A 64 -7.34 5.10 12.37
CA SER A 64 -7.21 3.74 11.84
C SER A 64 -6.16 3.64 10.74
N THR A 65 -5.99 4.68 9.92
CA THR A 65 -4.99 4.70 8.84
C THR A 65 -3.56 4.57 9.40
N SER A 66 -3.26 5.26 10.49
CA SER A 66 -1.92 5.15 11.12
C SER A 66 -1.66 3.74 11.62
N LYS A 67 -2.66 3.10 12.22
CA LYS A 67 -2.56 1.71 12.67
C LYS A 67 -2.36 0.76 11.49
N GLN A 68 -3.13 0.96 10.40
CA GLN A 68 -2.99 0.16 9.19
C GLN A 68 -1.59 0.28 8.58
N GLN A 69 -1.04 1.50 8.52
CA GLN A 69 0.30 1.71 7.98
C GLN A 69 1.36 0.97 8.79
N THR A 70 1.21 0.94 10.12
CA THR A 70 2.13 0.19 10.98
C THR A 70 2.00 -1.32 10.75
N GLN A 71 0.77 -1.82 10.68
CA GLN A 71 0.50 -3.24 10.52
C GLN A 71 0.92 -3.79 9.15
N LEU A 72 0.81 -2.97 8.10
CA LEU A 72 1.07 -3.39 6.73
C LEU A 72 2.42 -2.92 6.19
N HIS A 73 3.27 -2.35 7.02
CA HIS A 73 4.57 -1.84 6.60
C HIS A 73 5.39 -2.96 5.93
N PRO A 74 5.98 -2.71 4.75
CA PRO A 74 6.74 -3.74 4.04
C PRO A 74 8.10 -4.08 4.66
N ASN A 75 8.49 -3.41 5.75
CA ASN A 75 9.80 -3.55 6.40
C ASN A 75 10.96 -3.20 5.46
N LYS A 76 10.72 -2.24 4.58
CA LYS A 76 11.68 -1.65 3.65
C LYS A 76 11.66 -0.14 3.81
N GLU A 77 12.63 0.52 3.23
CA GLU A 77 12.64 1.98 3.21
C GLU A 77 11.46 2.49 2.37
N VAL A 78 10.70 3.42 2.93
CA VAL A 78 9.49 3.96 2.30
C VAL A 78 9.59 5.48 2.26
N MET A 79 9.36 6.06 1.08
CA MET A 79 9.23 7.51 0.92
C MET A 79 7.76 7.89 1.06
N TYR A 80 7.44 8.77 2.00
CA TYR A 80 6.07 9.18 2.26
C TYR A 80 5.71 10.42 1.45
N LEU A 81 4.59 10.33 0.73
CA LEU A 81 4.10 11.36 -0.18
C LEU A 81 2.60 11.58 0.04
N PRO A 82 2.07 12.78 -0.30
CA PRO A 82 0.62 12.98 -0.25
C PRO A 82 -0.11 12.14 -1.30
N GLN A 83 -1.39 11.89 -1.07
CA GLN A 83 -2.22 11.08 -1.97
C GLN A 83 -2.14 11.57 -3.42
N LYS A 84 -2.13 12.87 -3.61
CA LYS A 84 -2.03 13.48 -4.94
C LYS A 84 -0.78 12.99 -5.68
N GLU A 85 0.36 12.96 -5.00
CA GLU A 85 1.63 12.52 -5.61
C GLU A 85 1.62 11.02 -5.89
N LEU A 86 1.06 10.22 -4.99
CA LEU A 86 0.94 8.78 -5.20
C LEU A 86 0.10 8.49 -6.44
N LYS A 87 -1.01 9.18 -6.61
CA LYS A 87 -1.89 9.02 -7.77
C LYS A 87 -1.21 9.50 -9.05
N ASN A 88 -0.41 10.56 -8.98
CA ASN A 88 0.38 11.03 -10.13
C ASN A 88 1.39 9.99 -10.57
N ILE A 89 2.07 9.32 -9.65
CA ILE A 89 3.01 8.25 -9.98
C ILE A 89 2.31 7.16 -10.79
N ILE A 90 1.15 6.71 -10.33
CA ILE A 90 0.38 5.66 -11.00
C ILE A 90 -0.06 6.10 -12.40
N ASN A 91 -0.46 7.37 -12.55
CA ASN A 91 -1.02 7.87 -13.82
C ASN A 91 0.04 8.24 -14.85
N PHE A 92 1.23 8.64 -14.41
CA PHE A 92 2.23 9.25 -15.30
C PHE A 92 3.56 8.49 -15.39
N ARG A 93 3.73 7.44 -14.66
CA ARG A 93 4.85 6.52 -14.84
C ARG A 93 4.37 5.26 -15.58
#